data_e9e1742fb2c4198513544a7f523def4e
#
_entry.id   e9e1742fb2c4198513544a7f523def4e
#
_cell.length_a   1.000
_cell.length_b   1.000
_cell.length_c   1.000
_cell.angle_alpha   90.00
_cell.angle_beta   90.00
_cell.angle_gamma   90.00
#
_symmetry.space_group_name_H-M   'P 1'
#
loop_
_entity.id
_entity.type
_entity.pdbx_description
1 polymer ?
#
loop_
_entity_poly.entity_id
_entity_poly.type
_entity_poly.pdbx_seq_one_letter_code
_entity_poly.pdbx_strand_id
1 'polypeptide(L)'
;MDELIRKALFKPYLKLNKQSSETQPDSWPECRSLLILHEGNSPTLAYFEAAIRSRFPDAVCQLVDTLTTPAIEVDKGAAIVVIRFISSQWQREIARNMDDLSLVVYFMDDDLFDPSALTALPKAYRTKIIRRSAAQHRWITTHCDTIWVSTHYLANKYAHLNPDVVPAQPTPRLLAVTRPVKIAYHGSSSHQAEKYWLREVVEGVLNQCPQASFEIFGEHEIYKLYRDLPRVTVLHPMSWQNYLDYTQHHRVDIGLAPLLESEFNMARGPVKFYDFVRMGAVGVYSNCAPYSDFIEQNINGVLLNNDPQKWIDTLSLLVNSGQKRQTLANNAKEYTYSLMS
;
A
#
# COMPACT_ATOMS: atom_id res chain seq x y z
N MET A 1 -15.74 17.08 -29.86
CA MET A 1 -15.27 17.52 -28.51
C MET A 1 -13.74 17.53 -28.40
N ASP A 2 -13.01 16.70 -29.18
CA ASP A 2 -11.54 16.62 -29.14
C ASP A 2 -10.78 17.77 -29.79
N GLU A 3 -11.35 18.40 -30.83
CA GLU A 3 -10.67 19.45 -31.57
C GLU A 3 -10.71 20.85 -30.88
N LEU A 4 -11.74 21.10 -30.07
CA LEU A 4 -11.81 22.26 -29.21
C LEU A 4 -10.84 22.20 -28.03
N ILE A 5 -10.62 21.04 -27.50
CA ILE A 5 -9.64 20.79 -26.43
C ILE A 5 -8.20 20.95 -26.97
N ARG A 6 -7.92 20.46 -28.18
CA ARG A 6 -6.63 20.67 -28.84
C ARG A 6 -6.31 22.14 -29.08
N LYS A 7 -7.27 22.91 -29.57
CA LYS A 7 -7.07 24.36 -29.86
C LYS A 7 -6.92 25.21 -28.59
N ALA A 8 -7.52 24.81 -27.47
CA ALA A 8 -7.41 25.53 -26.21
C ALA A 8 -6.06 25.26 -25.46
N LEU A 9 -5.47 24.07 -25.65
CA LEU A 9 -4.28 23.66 -24.93
C LEU A 9 -2.97 23.95 -25.68
N PHE A 10 -2.99 24.17 -27.00
CA PHE A 10 -1.80 24.31 -27.83
C PHE A 10 -1.71 25.68 -28.58
N LYS A 11 -2.15 26.75 -27.97
CA LYS A 11 -1.65 28.06 -28.43
C LYS A 11 -0.17 28.16 -28.00
N PRO A 12 0.75 28.53 -28.94
CA PRO A 12 2.16 28.70 -28.61
C PRO A 12 2.27 29.79 -27.54
N TYR A 13 2.72 29.39 -26.35
CA TYR A 13 2.89 30.29 -25.23
C TYR A 13 4.20 31.06 -25.34
N LEU A 14 4.04 32.36 -25.09
CA LEU A 14 5.08 33.35 -24.96
C LEU A 14 6.23 32.83 -24.07
N LYS A 15 7.44 33.03 -24.58
CA LYS A 15 8.74 32.79 -23.97
C LYS A 15 8.74 33.14 -22.49
N LEU A 16 9.08 32.20 -21.64
CA LEU A 16 9.72 32.50 -20.38
C LEU A 16 10.99 33.30 -20.72
N ASN A 17 10.97 34.58 -20.45
CA ASN A 17 12.15 35.45 -20.53
C ASN A 17 13.03 35.20 -19.29
N LYS A 18 13.53 33.99 -19.15
CA LYS A 18 14.76 33.74 -18.37
C LYS A 18 15.82 33.39 -19.39
N GLN A 19 16.91 34.14 -19.37
CA GLN A 19 18.08 33.91 -20.20
C GLN A 19 18.47 32.45 -20.10
N SER A 20 18.50 31.75 -21.23
CA SER A 20 19.06 30.40 -21.33
C SER A 20 20.55 30.46 -21.00
N SER A 21 20.92 30.16 -19.77
CA SER A 21 22.27 29.72 -19.47
C SER A 21 22.29 28.21 -19.77
N GLU A 22 23.16 27.79 -20.67
CA GLU A 22 23.36 26.42 -21.11
C GLU A 22 24.02 25.51 -20.05
N THR A 23 24.02 25.89 -18.78
CA THR A 23 24.55 25.11 -17.65
C THR A 23 23.43 24.84 -16.66
N GLN A 24 23.19 23.55 -16.35
CA GLN A 24 22.48 23.20 -15.13
C GLN A 24 23.09 23.97 -13.97
N PRO A 25 22.32 24.52 -13.04
CA PRO A 25 22.90 25.18 -11.88
C PRO A 25 23.73 24.13 -11.12
N ASP A 26 25.01 24.45 -10.86
CA ASP A 26 25.90 23.60 -10.09
C ASP A 26 25.40 23.33 -8.66
N SER A 27 24.41 24.11 -8.19
CA SER A 27 23.72 23.92 -6.91
C SER A 27 22.31 24.50 -6.96
N TRP A 28 21.38 23.86 -6.26
CA TRP A 28 20.04 24.39 -6.03
C TRP A 28 20.11 25.53 -5.00
N PRO A 29 19.12 26.47 -4.99
CA PRO A 29 19.09 27.52 -4.00
C PRO A 29 19.16 26.94 -2.58
N GLU A 30 19.98 27.53 -1.73
CA GLU A 30 19.98 27.19 -0.31
C GLU A 30 18.62 27.52 0.29
N CYS A 31 17.98 26.53 0.89
CA CYS A 31 16.74 26.71 1.62
C CYS A 31 16.81 25.98 2.96
N ARG A 32 16.15 26.53 3.98
CA ARG A 32 16.07 25.91 5.31
C ARG A 32 14.88 24.97 5.45
N SER A 33 13.88 25.14 4.59
CA SER A 33 12.62 24.40 4.63
C SER A 33 12.27 23.90 3.24
N LEU A 34 11.93 22.61 3.14
CA LEU A 34 11.47 21.94 1.92
C LEU A 34 10.09 21.33 2.17
N LEU A 35 9.09 21.77 1.42
CA LEU A 35 7.77 21.14 1.42
C LEU A 35 7.62 20.26 0.19
N ILE A 36 7.30 18.98 0.37
CA ILE A 36 6.95 18.06 -0.71
C ILE A 36 5.43 17.84 -0.66
N LEU A 37 4.72 18.43 -1.63
CA LEU A 37 3.28 18.32 -1.76
C LEU A 37 2.93 17.06 -2.56
N HIS A 38 2.13 16.17 -1.98
CA HIS A 38 1.73 14.91 -2.62
C HIS A 38 0.27 14.56 -2.34
N GLU A 39 -0.29 13.57 -3.05
CA GLU A 39 -1.64 13.04 -2.82
C GLU A 39 -1.56 11.59 -2.37
N GLY A 40 -1.73 11.38 -1.07
CA GLY A 40 -1.68 10.06 -0.45
C GLY A 40 -0.34 9.35 -0.63
N ASN A 41 -0.25 8.15 -0.08
CA ASN A 41 0.89 7.27 -0.32
C ASN A 41 0.84 6.74 -1.75
N SER A 42 1.92 6.94 -2.50
CA SER A 42 2.00 6.53 -3.90
C SER A 42 3.39 5.97 -4.23
N PRO A 43 3.50 5.11 -5.26
CA PRO A 43 4.81 4.69 -5.76
C PRO A 43 5.70 5.87 -6.13
N THR A 44 5.14 6.92 -6.73
CA THR A 44 5.87 8.13 -7.10
C THR A 44 6.57 8.76 -5.89
N LEU A 45 5.84 8.98 -4.78
CA LEU A 45 6.44 9.49 -3.56
C LEU A 45 7.53 8.53 -3.04
N ALA A 46 7.20 7.24 -2.90
CA ALA A 46 8.10 6.26 -2.31
C ALA A 46 9.42 6.07 -3.06
N TYR A 47 9.40 6.19 -4.40
CA TYR A 47 10.59 5.98 -5.22
C TYR A 47 11.37 7.26 -5.54
N PHE A 48 10.79 8.45 -5.37
CA PHE A 48 11.45 9.70 -5.76
C PHE A 48 11.74 10.66 -4.59
N GLU A 49 11.12 10.45 -3.41
CA GLU A 49 11.33 11.31 -2.23
C GLU A 49 12.82 11.46 -1.88
N ALA A 50 13.58 10.37 -1.84
CA ALA A 50 14.99 10.39 -1.48
C ALA A 50 15.82 11.21 -2.48
N ALA A 51 15.57 11.05 -3.78
CA ALA A 51 16.23 11.82 -4.82
C ALA A 51 15.86 13.32 -4.79
N ILE A 52 14.61 13.64 -4.43
CA ILE A 52 14.16 15.02 -4.25
C ILE A 52 14.88 15.64 -3.05
N ARG A 53 14.89 14.96 -1.90
CA ARG A 53 15.54 15.44 -0.67
C ARG A 53 17.03 15.63 -0.83
N SER A 54 17.72 14.76 -1.58
CA SER A 54 19.16 14.85 -1.78
C SER A 54 19.61 16.13 -2.50
N ARG A 55 18.69 16.81 -3.18
CA ARG A 55 18.94 18.12 -3.79
C ARG A 55 18.91 19.30 -2.81
N PHE A 56 18.43 19.05 -1.58
CA PHE A 56 18.30 20.04 -0.50
C PHE A 56 18.83 19.43 0.81
N PRO A 57 20.13 19.12 0.90
CA PRO A 57 20.70 18.35 2.01
C PRO A 57 20.52 19.01 3.38
N ASP A 58 20.52 20.35 3.43
CA ASP A 58 20.45 21.11 4.66
C ASP A 58 19.02 21.56 5.05
N ALA A 59 18.01 21.24 4.21
CA ALA A 59 16.65 21.65 4.44
C ALA A 59 15.89 20.69 5.37
N VAL A 60 15.14 21.26 6.30
CA VAL A 60 14.12 20.49 7.05
C VAL A 60 12.97 20.15 6.11
N CYS A 61 12.81 18.86 5.79
CA CYS A 61 11.81 18.42 4.85
C CYS A 61 10.50 18.01 5.53
N GLN A 62 9.40 18.58 5.06
CA GLN A 62 8.03 18.20 5.43
C GLN A 62 7.29 17.59 4.26
N LEU A 63 6.71 16.40 4.45
CA LEU A 63 5.76 15.79 3.52
C LEU A 63 4.36 16.30 3.84
N VAL A 64 3.65 16.81 2.83
CA VAL A 64 2.30 17.35 2.99
C VAL A 64 1.34 16.60 2.07
N ASP A 65 0.48 15.77 2.66
CA ASP A 65 -0.61 15.12 1.92
C ASP A 65 -1.74 16.12 1.67
N THR A 66 -1.85 16.58 0.44
CA THR A 66 -2.82 17.60 0.02
C THR A 66 -4.27 17.10 -0.03
N LEU A 67 -4.52 15.80 0.18
CA LEU A 67 -5.87 15.24 0.32
C LEU A 67 -6.41 15.39 1.73
N THR A 68 -5.55 15.36 2.74
CA THR A 68 -5.91 15.35 4.16
C THR A 68 -5.52 16.63 4.88
N THR A 69 -4.51 17.34 4.36
CA THR A 69 -3.97 18.55 4.99
C THR A 69 -4.31 19.78 4.13
N PRO A 70 -5.00 20.78 4.68
CA PRO A 70 -5.20 22.05 4.00
C PRO A 70 -3.87 22.78 3.75
N ALA A 71 -3.85 23.78 2.88
CA ALA A 71 -2.66 24.59 2.70
C ALA A 71 -2.31 25.29 4.00
N ILE A 72 -1.04 25.19 4.37
CA ILE A 72 -0.43 25.80 5.56
C ILE A 72 0.35 27.05 5.12
N GLU A 73 0.58 27.94 6.05
CA GLU A 73 1.51 29.05 5.85
C GLU A 73 2.91 28.53 5.53
N VAL A 74 3.57 29.13 4.55
CA VAL A 74 4.87 28.71 4.07
C VAL A 74 5.94 29.66 4.55
N ASP A 75 7.00 29.14 5.10
CA ASP A 75 8.13 29.94 5.58
C ASP A 75 8.79 30.70 4.44
N LYS A 76 9.27 31.91 4.76
CA LYS A 76 10.08 32.68 3.82
C LYS A 76 11.37 31.96 3.48
N GLY A 77 11.69 31.89 2.19
CA GLY A 77 12.85 31.14 1.69
C GLY A 77 12.65 29.63 1.61
N ALA A 78 11.42 29.13 1.80
CA ALA A 78 11.12 27.71 1.60
C ALA A 78 11.18 27.30 0.13
N ALA A 79 11.56 26.04 -0.13
CA ALA A 79 11.38 25.39 -1.41
C ALA A 79 10.12 24.52 -1.40
N ILE A 80 9.38 24.48 -2.50
CA ILE A 80 8.18 23.63 -2.66
C ILE A 80 8.38 22.72 -3.86
N VAL A 81 8.20 21.42 -3.65
CA VAL A 81 8.13 20.43 -4.74
C VAL A 81 6.73 19.85 -4.81
N VAL A 82 6.04 20.07 -5.91
CA VAL A 82 4.69 19.55 -6.18
C VAL A 82 4.80 18.26 -6.97
N ILE A 83 4.36 17.13 -6.38
CA ILE A 83 4.34 15.83 -7.06
C ILE A 83 3.01 15.63 -7.80
N ARG A 84 3.04 15.60 -9.12
CA ARG A 84 1.97 15.26 -10.08
C ARG A 84 0.74 16.17 -10.05
N PHE A 85 0.15 16.39 -8.89
CA PHE A 85 -1.13 17.07 -8.77
C PHE A 85 -1.07 18.20 -7.75
N ILE A 86 -1.72 19.31 -8.09
CA ILE A 86 -1.81 20.46 -7.20
C ILE A 86 -3.27 20.84 -6.99
N SER A 87 -3.66 21.05 -5.74
CA SER A 87 -5.00 21.58 -5.40
C SER A 87 -5.10 23.07 -5.63
N SER A 88 -6.31 23.58 -5.91
CA SER A 88 -6.54 25.02 -6.06
C SER A 88 -6.23 25.83 -4.80
N GLN A 89 -6.25 25.22 -3.63
CA GLN A 89 -5.86 25.84 -2.38
C GLN A 89 -4.35 26.09 -2.34
N TRP A 90 -3.55 25.08 -2.69
CA TRP A 90 -2.10 25.21 -2.79
C TRP A 90 -1.65 26.11 -3.94
N GLN A 91 -2.41 26.12 -5.06
CA GLN A 91 -2.16 27.10 -6.14
C GLN A 91 -2.27 28.54 -5.65
N ARG A 92 -3.29 28.85 -4.84
CA ARG A 92 -3.46 30.20 -4.27
C ARG A 92 -2.36 30.52 -3.26
N GLU A 93 -1.97 29.56 -2.44
CA GLU A 93 -0.95 29.79 -1.43
C GLU A 93 0.42 30.04 -2.06
N ILE A 94 0.83 29.22 -3.03
CA ILE A 94 2.05 29.44 -3.80
C ILE A 94 2.01 30.80 -4.50
N ALA A 95 0.93 31.14 -5.19
CA ALA A 95 0.82 32.40 -5.91
C ALA A 95 0.88 33.63 -5.00
N ARG A 96 0.42 33.54 -3.75
CA ARG A 96 0.52 34.64 -2.76
C ARG A 96 1.95 34.87 -2.24
N ASN A 97 2.72 33.80 -2.15
CA ASN A 97 4.05 33.81 -1.52
C ASN A 97 5.19 33.71 -2.54
N MET A 98 4.94 33.87 -3.82
CA MET A 98 5.92 33.69 -4.90
C MET A 98 7.23 34.44 -4.66
N ASP A 99 7.15 35.69 -4.20
CA ASP A 99 8.32 36.56 -3.96
C ASP A 99 9.14 36.14 -2.70
N ASP A 100 8.52 35.37 -1.81
CA ASP A 100 9.13 34.90 -0.56
C ASP A 100 9.63 33.46 -0.65
N LEU A 101 9.28 32.70 -1.70
CA LEU A 101 9.76 31.33 -1.91
C LEU A 101 11.13 31.30 -2.59
N SER A 102 12.00 30.38 -2.16
CA SER A 102 13.31 30.19 -2.79
C SER A 102 13.22 29.42 -4.12
N LEU A 103 12.29 28.47 -4.21
CA LEU A 103 12.11 27.64 -5.39
C LEU A 103 10.74 26.95 -5.38
N VAL A 104 10.08 26.93 -6.53
CA VAL A 104 8.87 26.12 -6.76
C VAL A 104 9.10 25.16 -7.90
N VAL A 105 9.00 23.87 -7.63
CA VAL A 105 9.23 22.78 -8.59
C VAL A 105 7.94 22.01 -8.85
N TYR A 106 7.69 21.67 -10.11
CA TYR A 106 6.69 20.67 -10.46
C TYR A 106 7.39 19.39 -10.91
N PHE A 107 7.11 18.26 -10.22
CA PHE A 107 7.66 16.95 -10.55
C PHE A 107 6.60 16.05 -11.19
N MET A 108 6.94 15.44 -12.32
CA MET A 108 6.13 14.41 -12.96
C MET A 108 6.95 13.16 -13.34
N ASP A 109 6.43 12.01 -12.94
CA ASP A 109 7.03 10.70 -13.23
C ASP A 109 6.43 10.03 -14.48
N ASP A 110 5.28 10.48 -14.92
CA ASP A 110 4.55 10.05 -16.11
C ASP A 110 4.32 11.25 -17.06
N ASP A 111 3.88 10.96 -18.28
CA ASP A 111 3.45 12.00 -19.23
C ASP A 111 2.07 12.56 -18.84
N LEU A 112 2.07 13.59 -18.01
CA LEU A 112 0.85 14.18 -17.45
C LEU A 112 0.34 15.39 -18.24
N PHE A 113 1.11 15.91 -19.19
CA PHE A 113 0.76 17.14 -19.92
C PHE A 113 0.15 16.88 -21.29
N ASP A 114 0.47 15.76 -21.93
CA ASP A 114 0.00 15.46 -23.28
C ASP A 114 -1.27 14.57 -23.25
N PRO A 115 -2.46 15.14 -23.52
CA PRO A 115 -3.69 14.35 -23.56
C PRO A 115 -3.67 13.22 -24.61
N SER A 116 -2.85 13.32 -25.64
CA SER A 116 -2.76 12.30 -26.70
C SER A 116 -2.06 11.04 -26.18
N ALA A 117 -1.07 11.18 -25.28
CA ALA A 117 -0.39 10.07 -24.62
C ALA A 117 -1.32 9.30 -23.66
N LEU A 118 -2.42 9.93 -23.24
CA LEU A 118 -3.35 9.34 -22.27
C LEU A 118 -4.49 8.53 -22.91
N THR A 119 -4.54 8.44 -24.24
CA THR A 119 -5.69 7.85 -24.96
C THR A 119 -5.93 6.38 -24.65
N ALA A 120 -4.88 5.59 -24.37
CA ALA A 120 -4.97 4.19 -24.03
C ALA A 120 -5.37 3.92 -22.55
N LEU A 121 -5.42 4.97 -21.72
CA LEU A 121 -5.73 4.82 -20.29
C LEU A 121 -7.23 4.67 -20.04
N PRO A 122 -7.65 3.98 -18.96
CA PRO A 122 -9.04 3.93 -18.54
C PRO A 122 -9.66 5.33 -18.42
N LYS A 123 -10.89 5.51 -18.89
CA LYS A 123 -11.59 6.82 -18.99
C LYS A 123 -11.53 7.63 -17.68
N ALA A 124 -11.82 6.99 -16.55
CA ALA A 124 -11.83 7.65 -15.24
C ALA A 124 -10.44 8.20 -14.86
N TYR A 125 -9.40 7.41 -15.08
CA TYR A 125 -8.02 7.80 -14.77
C TYR A 125 -7.52 8.90 -15.72
N ARG A 126 -7.78 8.76 -17.02
CA ARG A 126 -7.50 9.81 -18.03
C ARG A 126 -8.16 11.14 -17.69
N THR A 127 -9.45 11.11 -17.31
CA THR A 127 -10.17 12.31 -16.90
C THR A 127 -9.55 12.98 -15.67
N LYS A 128 -9.10 12.17 -14.70
CA LYS A 128 -8.38 12.67 -13.51
C LYS A 128 -7.11 13.42 -13.92
N ILE A 129 -6.25 12.79 -14.74
CA ILE A 129 -4.98 13.40 -15.18
C ILE A 129 -5.24 14.69 -15.97
N ILE A 130 -6.13 14.65 -16.97
CA ILE A 130 -6.44 15.84 -17.77
C ILE A 130 -6.88 17.00 -16.87
N ARG A 131 -7.81 16.77 -15.96
CA ARG A 131 -8.36 17.82 -15.10
C ARG A 131 -7.33 18.36 -14.09
N ARG A 132 -6.47 17.51 -13.55
CA ARG A 132 -5.62 17.84 -12.39
C ARG A 132 -4.17 18.16 -12.76
N SER A 133 -3.76 17.87 -13.98
CA SER A 133 -2.41 18.15 -14.47
C SER A 133 -2.43 18.83 -15.83
N ALA A 134 -2.86 18.17 -16.90
CA ALA A 134 -2.83 18.78 -18.24
C ALA A 134 -3.58 20.12 -18.33
N ALA A 135 -4.76 20.22 -17.72
CA ALA A 135 -5.52 21.49 -17.68
C ALA A 135 -4.87 22.55 -16.78
N GLN A 136 -3.94 22.16 -15.90
CA GLN A 136 -3.18 23.06 -15.03
C GLN A 136 -1.82 23.47 -15.65
N HIS A 137 -1.49 22.99 -16.83
CA HIS A 137 -0.21 23.22 -17.48
C HIS A 137 0.18 24.72 -17.51
N ARG A 138 -0.75 25.61 -17.84
CA ARG A 138 -0.47 27.05 -17.85
C ARG A 138 -0.12 27.57 -16.47
N TRP A 139 -0.86 27.17 -15.44
CA TRP A 139 -0.57 27.60 -14.08
C TRP A 139 0.82 27.08 -13.64
N ILE A 140 1.10 25.81 -13.91
CA ILE A 140 2.38 25.16 -13.57
C ILE A 140 3.54 25.91 -14.24
N THR A 141 3.48 26.15 -15.55
CA THR A 141 4.57 26.82 -16.29
C THR A 141 4.71 28.30 -15.96
N THR A 142 3.71 28.90 -15.31
CA THR A 142 3.76 30.32 -14.89
C THR A 142 4.30 30.48 -13.46
N HIS A 143 4.02 29.51 -12.56
CA HIS A 143 4.29 29.64 -11.12
C HIS A 143 5.37 28.66 -10.63
N CYS A 144 5.78 27.68 -11.40
CA CYS A 144 6.91 26.84 -11.06
C CYS A 144 8.18 27.35 -11.77
N ASP A 145 9.26 27.48 -11.02
CA ASP A 145 10.56 27.94 -11.53
C ASP A 145 11.18 26.92 -12.45
N THR A 146 10.96 25.63 -12.16
CA THR A 146 11.49 24.52 -12.97
C THR A 146 10.53 23.31 -12.94
N ILE A 147 10.69 22.46 -13.95
CA ILE A 147 9.98 21.18 -14.03
C ILE A 147 11.02 20.06 -13.90
N TRP A 148 10.74 19.12 -13.01
CA TRP A 148 11.53 17.90 -12.89
C TRP A 148 10.75 16.72 -13.46
N VAL A 149 11.48 15.84 -14.14
CA VAL A 149 10.90 14.65 -14.79
C VAL A 149 11.67 13.40 -14.41
N SER A 150 11.01 12.26 -14.45
CA SER A 150 11.60 10.98 -14.03
C SER A 150 12.56 10.36 -15.07
N THR A 151 12.45 10.74 -16.34
CA THR A 151 13.13 10.06 -17.44
C THR A 151 13.70 11.02 -18.49
N HIS A 152 14.76 10.61 -19.16
CA HIS A 152 15.29 11.33 -20.32
C HIS A 152 14.28 11.42 -21.47
N TYR A 153 13.37 10.45 -21.60
CA TYR A 153 12.29 10.52 -22.59
C TYR A 153 11.39 11.74 -22.34
N LEU A 154 10.95 11.94 -21.11
CA LEU A 154 10.15 13.11 -20.73
C LEU A 154 10.95 14.41 -20.88
N ALA A 155 12.22 14.40 -20.51
CA ALA A 155 13.09 15.57 -20.70
C ALA A 155 13.20 15.96 -22.18
N ASN A 156 13.42 15.01 -23.06
CA ASN A 156 13.47 15.26 -24.50
C ASN A 156 12.11 15.72 -25.06
N LYS A 157 11.02 15.08 -24.62
CA LYS A 157 9.66 15.44 -25.08
C LYS A 157 9.29 16.88 -24.70
N TYR A 158 9.69 17.30 -23.52
CA TYR A 158 9.43 18.64 -22.97
C TYR A 158 10.65 19.56 -22.95
N ALA A 159 11.62 19.34 -23.86
CA ALA A 159 12.87 20.12 -23.92
C ALA A 159 12.65 21.64 -23.96
N HIS A 160 11.54 22.11 -24.55
CA HIS A 160 11.16 23.52 -24.58
C HIS A 160 10.86 24.12 -23.18
N LEU A 161 10.67 23.29 -22.15
CA LEU A 161 10.49 23.69 -20.74
C LEU A 161 11.79 23.52 -19.93
N ASN A 162 12.85 23.07 -20.56
CA ASN A 162 14.16 22.80 -19.95
C ASN A 162 14.07 22.00 -18.62
N PRO A 163 13.48 20.79 -18.63
CA PRO A 163 13.28 20.04 -17.40
C PRO A 163 14.53 19.31 -16.93
N ASP A 164 14.68 19.19 -15.62
CA ASP A 164 15.73 18.37 -15.00
C ASP A 164 15.28 16.93 -14.82
N VAL A 165 16.19 15.98 -15.01
CA VAL A 165 15.92 14.57 -14.75
C VAL A 165 16.23 14.24 -13.28
N VAL A 166 15.22 13.69 -12.60
CA VAL A 166 15.34 13.13 -11.25
C VAL A 166 15.13 11.63 -11.36
N PRO A 167 16.19 10.82 -11.25
CA PRO A 167 16.04 9.36 -11.30
C PRO A 167 15.36 8.83 -10.05
N ALA A 168 14.68 7.69 -10.18
CA ALA A 168 14.15 6.97 -9.01
C ALA A 168 15.30 6.55 -8.08
N GLN A 169 15.12 6.80 -6.79
CA GLN A 169 16.08 6.44 -5.75
C GLN A 169 15.34 5.80 -4.57
N PRO A 170 15.03 4.49 -4.65
CA PRO A 170 14.36 3.80 -3.55
C PRO A 170 15.28 3.73 -2.33
N THR A 171 14.68 3.85 -1.15
CA THR A 171 15.43 3.67 0.10
C THR A 171 15.70 2.19 0.37
N PRO A 172 16.77 1.83 1.10
CA PRO A 172 17.01 0.43 1.51
C PRO A 172 15.82 -0.17 2.26
N ARG A 173 15.12 0.64 3.08
CA ARG A 173 13.92 0.21 3.79
C ARG A 173 12.77 -0.17 2.85
N LEU A 174 12.59 0.58 1.75
CA LEU A 174 11.56 0.26 0.74
C LEU A 174 11.86 -1.05 0.01
N LEU A 175 13.15 -1.34 -0.22
CA LEU A 175 13.59 -2.56 -0.89
C LEU A 175 13.72 -3.76 0.06
N ALA A 176 13.71 -3.53 1.38
CA ALA A 176 13.80 -4.60 2.36
C ALA A 176 12.47 -5.36 2.42
N VAL A 177 12.42 -6.53 1.78
CA VAL A 177 11.28 -7.45 1.85
C VAL A 177 11.46 -8.35 3.07
N THR A 178 10.74 -8.02 4.16
CA THR A 178 10.62 -8.92 5.30
C THR A 178 9.40 -9.82 5.09
N ARG A 179 9.60 -11.12 5.31
CA ARG A 179 8.49 -12.06 5.24
C ARG A 179 7.69 -12.01 6.54
N PRO A 180 6.40 -11.61 6.50
CA PRO A 180 5.56 -11.61 7.69
C PRO A 180 5.22 -13.04 8.13
N VAL A 181 4.87 -13.21 9.41
CA VAL A 181 4.20 -14.41 9.89
C VAL A 181 2.76 -14.38 9.40
N LYS A 182 2.42 -15.32 8.52
CA LYS A 182 1.10 -15.36 7.88
C LYS A 182 0.12 -16.17 8.72
N ILE A 183 -0.91 -15.50 9.20
CA ILE A 183 -2.10 -16.09 9.81
C ILE A 183 -3.16 -16.23 8.73
N ALA A 184 -3.85 -17.36 8.64
CA ALA A 184 -4.87 -17.57 7.61
C ALA A 184 -6.16 -18.17 8.15
N TYR A 185 -7.28 -17.70 7.60
CA TYR A 185 -8.59 -18.33 7.74
C TYR A 185 -9.19 -18.65 6.37
N HIS A 186 -9.10 -19.91 5.98
CA HIS A 186 -9.61 -20.41 4.70
C HIS A 186 -10.97 -21.09 4.90
N GLY A 187 -12.02 -20.30 5.07
CA GLY A 187 -13.40 -20.76 5.22
C GLY A 187 -14.24 -20.47 3.97
N SER A 188 -15.08 -21.45 3.57
CA SER A 188 -16.09 -21.28 2.52
C SER A 188 -17.19 -20.28 2.94
N SER A 189 -18.19 -20.07 2.09
CA SER A 189 -19.35 -19.21 2.39
C SER A 189 -20.18 -19.69 3.58
N SER A 190 -20.14 -21.00 3.92
CA SER A 190 -20.83 -21.56 5.10
C SER A 190 -20.22 -21.14 6.44
N HIS A 191 -19.14 -20.40 6.45
CA HIS A 191 -18.43 -19.92 7.64
C HIS A 191 -18.54 -18.39 7.80
N GLN A 192 -19.66 -17.81 7.43
CA GLN A 192 -19.81 -16.34 7.44
C GLN A 192 -19.73 -15.76 8.84
N ALA A 193 -20.39 -16.40 9.84
CA ALA A 193 -20.39 -15.94 11.21
C ALA A 193 -18.97 -15.89 11.82
N GLU A 194 -18.17 -16.92 11.57
CA GLU A 194 -16.77 -17.00 12.01
C GLU A 194 -15.91 -15.89 11.38
N LYS A 195 -16.18 -15.51 10.13
CA LYS A 195 -15.46 -14.41 9.46
C LYS A 195 -15.75 -13.06 10.13
N TYR A 196 -16.97 -12.82 10.56
CA TYR A 196 -17.32 -11.60 11.30
C TYR A 196 -16.72 -11.61 12.71
N TRP A 197 -16.81 -12.74 13.40
CA TRP A 197 -16.25 -12.89 14.75
C TRP A 197 -14.71 -12.70 14.76
N LEU A 198 -14.00 -13.21 13.74
CA LEU A 198 -12.56 -13.06 13.62
C LEU A 198 -12.11 -11.60 13.42
N ARG A 199 -12.99 -10.69 13.01
CA ARG A 199 -12.60 -9.29 12.74
C ARG A 199 -11.91 -8.62 13.93
N GLU A 200 -12.47 -8.76 15.11
CA GLU A 200 -11.92 -8.22 16.36
C GLU A 200 -10.58 -8.89 16.72
N VAL A 201 -10.51 -10.21 16.61
CA VAL A 201 -9.30 -10.99 16.88
C VAL A 201 -8.15 -10.55 15.96
N VAL A 202 -8.42 -10.44 14.66
CA VAL A 202 -7.43 -10.05 13.66
C VAL A 202 -6.92 -8.64 13.91
N GLU A 203 -7.81 -7.69 14.19
CA GLU A 203 -7.42 -6.32 14.52
C GLU A 203 -6.51 -6.27 15.75
N GLY A 204 -6.87 -6.98 16.82
CA GLY A 204 -6.07 -7.06 18.05
C GLY A 204 -4.67 -7.61 17.81
N VAL A 205 -4.56 -8.73 17.07
CA VAL A 205 -3.27 -9.34 16.73
C VAL A 205 -2.42 -8.44 15.83
N LEU A 206 -3.01 -7.83 14.80
CA LEU A 206 -2.25 -6.97 13.88
C LEU A 206 -1.76 -5.69 14.55
N ASN A 207 -2.49 -5.18 15.56
CA ASN A 207 -2.05 -4.04 16.36
C ASN A 207 -0.88 -4.40 17.29
N GLN A 208 -0.89 -5.60 17.89
CA GLN A 208 0.17 -6.06 18.80
C GLN A 208 1.41 -6.59 18.07
N CYS A 209 1.24 -7.12 16.85
CA CYS A 209 2.27 -7.82 16.09
C CYS A 209 2.50 -7.20 14.71
N PRO A 210 3.37 -6.18 14.57
CA PRO A 210 3.65 -5.53 13.27
C PRO A 210 4.21 -6.49 12.21
N GLN A 211 4.84 -7.59 12.61
CA GLN A 211 5.38 -8.65 11.75
C GLN A 211 4.33 -9.68 11.30
N ALA A 212 3.07 -9.58 11.77
CA ALA A 212 2.00 -10.46 11.33
C ALA A 212 1.29 -9.93 10.09
N SER A 213 0.78 -10.84 9.26
CA SER A 213 -0.20 -10.57 8.20
C SER A 213 -1.35 -11.57 8.30
N PHE A 214 -2.51 -11.18 7.78
CA PHE A 214 -3.70 -12.03 7.79
C PHE A 214 -4.23 -12.26 6.38
N GLU A 215 -4.65 -13.49 6.10
CA GLU A 215 -5.24 -13.91 4.83
C GLU A 215 -6.59 -14.58 5.07
N ILE A 216 -7.61 -14.17 4.33
CA ILE A 216 -8.97 -14.71 4.48
C ILE A 216 -9.64 -14.85 3.12
N PHE A 217 -10.44 -15.91 2.92
CA PHE A 217 -11.30 -16.03 1.75
C PHE A 217 -12.63 -15.30 1.98
N GLY A 218 -13.02 -14.53 0.98
CA GLY A 218 -14.29 -13.82 1.02
C GLY A 218 -14.62 -13.07 -0.26
N GLU A 219 -15.86 -12.72 -0.40
CA GLU A 219 -16.38 -11.87 -1.46
C GLU A 219 -16.40 -10.39 -0.99
N HIS A 220 -17.09 -9.54 -1.72
CA HIS A 220 -17.13 -8.11 -1.50
C HIS A 220 -17.51 -7.68 -0.07
N GLU A 221 -18.37 -8.41 0.61
CA GLU A 221 -18.74 -8.13 2.01
C GLU A 221 -17.55 -8.29 2.95
N ILE A 222 -16.81 -9.39 2.81
CA ILE A 222 -15.61 -9.64 3.63
C ILE A 222 -14.51 -8.65 3.28
N TYR A 223 -14.36 -8.29 2.01
CA TYR A 223 -13.46 -7.20 1.63
C TYR A 223 -13.82 -5.89 2.32
N LYS A 224 -15.11 -5.50 2.36
CA LYS A 224 -15.53 -4.29 3.08
C LYS A 224 -15.26 -4.36 4.58
N LEU A 225 -15.45 -5.54 5.19
CA LEU A 225 -15.24 -5.76 6.61
C LEU A 225 -13.78 -5.62 7.03
N TYR A 226 -12.83 -5.98 6.16
CA TYR A 226 -11.40 -6.05 6.50
C TYR A 226 -10.52 -5.00 5.84
N ARG A 227 -11.00 -4.24 4.84
CA ARG A 227 -10.19 -3.33 4.00
C ARG A 227 -9.49 -2.19 4.74
N ASP A 228 -9.97 -1.83 5.91
CA ASP A 228 -9.41 -0.78 6.77
C ASP A 228 -8.27 -1.29 7.66
N LEU A 229 -8.13 -2.61 7.80
CA LEU A 229 -7.02 -3.20 8.52
C LEU A 229 -5.75 -3.27 7.67
N PRO A 230 -4.59 -2.91 8.24
CA PRO A 230 -3.31 -3.07 7.55
C PRO A 230 -2.93 -4.55 7.45
N ARG A 231 -2.17 -4.90 6.41
CA ARG A 231 -1.58 -6.24 6.23
C ARG A 231 -2.60 -7.38 6.14
N VAL A 232 -3.83 -7.09 5.70
CA VAL A 232 -4.87 -8.08 5.41
C VAL A 232 -4.99 -8.30 3.91
N THR A 233 -5.04 -9.56 3.51
CA THR A 233 -5.33 -9.99 2.14
C THR A 233 -6.66 -10.72 2.12
N VAL A 234 -7.62 -10.23 1.35
CA VAL A 234 -8.88 -10.92 1.10
C VAL A 234 -8.80 -11.57 -0.27
N LEU A 235 -8.85 -12.89 -0.30
CA LEU A 235 -8.83 -13.71 -1.52
C LEU A 235 -10.25 -14.07 -1.95
N HIS A 236 -10.50 -14.04 -3.24
CA HIS A 236 -11.74 -14.60 -3.77
C HIS A 236 -11.79 -16.11 -3.59
N PRO A 237 -12.99 -16.69 -3.33
CA PRO A 237 -13.18 -18.13 -3.34
C PRO A 237 -12.68 -18.75 -4.64
N MET A 238 -12.05 -19.90 -4.55
CA MET A 238 -11.50 -20.62 -5.71
C MET A 238 -11.94 -22.07 -5.72
N SER A 239 -11.76 -22.72 -6.87
CA SER A 239 -12.02 -24.17 -6.99
C SER A 239 -11.07 -24.95 -6.09
N TRP A 240 -11.46 -26.19 -5.72
CA TRP A 240 -10.61 -27.06 -4.90
C TRP A 240 -9.24 -27.30 -5.53
N GLN A 241 -9.16 -27.51 -6.84
CA GLN A 241 -7.88 -27.69 -7.53
C GLN A 241 -7.00 -26.45 -7.42
N ASN A 242 -7.53 -25.27 -7.67
CA ASN A 242 -6.80 -24.01 -7.53
C ASN A 242 -6.37 -23.76 -6.08
N TYR A 243 -7.19 -24.17 -5.11
CA TYR A 243 -6.84 -24.07 -3.69
C TYR A 243 -5.66 -24.98 -3.32
N LEU A 244 -5.64 -26.20 -3.86
CA LEU A 244 -4.51 -27.11 -3.67
C LEU A 244 -3.22 -26.51 -4.25
N ASP A 245 -3.27 -26.03 -5.49
CA ASP A 245 -2.12 -25.41 -6.16
C ASP A 245 -1.68 -24.13 -5.43
N TYR A 246 -2.63 -23.29 -5.04
CA TYR A 246 -2.35 -22.09 -4.27
C TYR A 246 -1.60 -22.41 -2.98
N THR A 247 -2.09 -23.34 -2.18
CA THR A 247 -1.54 -23.67 -0.86
C THR A 247 -0.27 -24.49 -0.91
N GLN A 248 0.13 -25.04 -2.06
CA GLN A 248 1.47 -25.61 -2.28
C GLN A 248 2.55 -24.53 -2.36
N HIS A 249 2.21 -23.38 -2.95
CA HIS A 249 3.17 -22.31 -3.23
C HIS A 249 3.10 -21.14 -2.22
N HIS A 250 1.99 -21.03 -1.47
CA HIS A 250 1.75 -19.95 -0.52
C HIS A 250 1.72 -20.50 0.91
N ARG A 251 2.84 -20.38 1.59
CA ARG A 251 2.97 -20.84 2.98
C ARG A 251 2.06 -20.05 3.91
N VAL A 252 1.43 -20.78 4.83
CA VAL A 252 0.73 -20.28 6.02
C VAL A 252 1.54 -20.70 7.24
N ASP A 253 1.67 -19.82 8.24
CA ASP A 253 2.39 -20.13 9.47
C ASP A 253 1.43 -20.52 10.60
N ILE A 254 0.24 -19.91 10.64
CA ILE A 254 -0.80 -20.18 11.65
C ILE A 254 -2.16 -20.29 10.93
N GLY A 255 -2.81 -21.43 11.06
CA GLY A 255 -4.15 -21.67 10.53
C GLY A 255 -5.20 -21.47 11.62
N LEU A 256 -6.29 -20.77 11.32
CA LEU A 256 -7.40 -20.55 12.23
C LEU A 256 -8.60 -21.44 11.87
N ALA A 257 -9.21 -22.03 12.89
CA ALA A 257 -10.42 -22.84 12.76
C ALA A 257 -11.40 -22.54 13.91
N PRO A 258 -11.89 -21.29 14.03
CA PRO A 258 -12.99 -21.03 14.94
C PRO A 258 -14.26 -21.76 14.48
N LEU A 259 -15.02 -22.26 15.42
CA LEU A 259 -16.37 -22.77 15.24
C LEU A 259 -17.28 -22.12 16.28
N LEU A 260 -18.25 -21.32 15.83
CA LEU A 260 -19.28 -20.76 16.68
C LEU A 260 -20.39 -21.82 16.89
N GLU A 261 -21.08 -21.72 18.04
CA GLU A 261 -22.13 -22.69 18.39
C GLU A 261 -23.26 -22.68 17.36
N SER A 262 -23.45 -23.83 16.71
CA SER A 262 -24.63 -24.15 15.87
C SER A 262 -24.70 -25.65 15.65
N GLU A 263 -25.91 -26.17 15.43
CA GLU A 263 -26.11 -27.59 15.09
C GLU A 263 -25.29 -27.98 13.83
N PHE A 264 -25.21 -27.09 12.86
CA PHE A 264 -24.45 -27.32 11.65
C PHE A 264 -22.94 -27.44 11.92
N ASN A 265 -22.41 -26.60 12.81
CA ASN A 265 -20.98 -26.64 13.15
C ASN A 265 -20.61 -27.86 14.01
N MET A 266 -21.51 -28.35 14.85
CA MET A 266 -21.29 -29.59 15.62
C MET A 266 -21.19 -30.85 14.74
N ALA A 267 -21.79 -30.83 13.56
CA ALA A 267 -21.76 -31.94 12.59
C ALA A 267 -20.55 -31.91 11.64
N ARG A 268 -19.63 -30.95 11.77
CA ARG A 268 -18.48 -30.83 10.89
C ARG A 268 -17.40 -31.84 11.22
N GLY A 269 -16.63 -32.25 10.19
CA GLY A 269 -15.41 -33.02 10.40
C GLY A 269 -14.17 -32.14 10.63
N PRO A 270 -13.08 -32.70 11.17
CA PRO A 270 -11.84 -31.96 11.50
C PRO A 270 -10.97 -31.67 10.25
N VAL A 271 -11.53 -31.43 9.07
CA VAL A 271 -10.81 -31.34 7.80
C VAL A 271 -9.79 -30.20 7.77
N LYS A 272 -10.03 -29.11 8.49
CA LYS A 272 -9.06 -28.01 8.59
C LYS A 272 -7.75 -28.40 9.26
N PHE A 273 -7.77 -29.40 10.13
CA PHE A 273 -6.53 -29.93 10.70
C PHE A 273 -5.60 -30.46 9.60
N TYR A 274 -6.14 -31.27 8.68
CA TYR A 274 -5.36 -31.81 7.58
C TYR A 274 -4.91 -30.73 6.59
N ASP A 275 -5.72 -29.71 6.35
CA ASP A 275 -5.32 -28.55 5.54
C ASP A 275 -4.11 -27.84 6.17
N PHE A 276 -4.11 -27.63 7.49
CA PHE A 276 -3.00 -26.97 8.18
C PHE A 276 -1.73 -27.86 8.20
N VAL A 277 -1.87 -29.16 8.41
CA VAL A 277 -0.77 -30.11 8.27
C VAL A 277 -0.16 -30.04 6.87
N ARG A 278 -0.99 -30.05 5.83
CA ARG A 278 -0.56 -29.96 4.44
C ARG A 278 0.20 -28.66 4.15
N MET A 279 -0.23 -27.54 4.74
CA MET A 279 0.42 -26.24 4.60
C MET A 279 1.65 -26.06 5.51
N GLY A 280 1.91 -26.99 6.44
CA GLY A 280 2.96 -26.87 7.45
C GLY A 280 2.67 -25.80 8.50
N ALA A 281 1.40 -25.48 8.72
CA ALA A 281 0.93 -24.48 9.67
C ALA A 281 0.58 -25.10 11.03
N VAL A 282 0.78 -24.32 12.12
CA VAL A 282 0.15 -24.68 13.41
C VAL A 282 -1.33 -24.26 13.38
N GLY A 283 -2.21 -25.15 13.82
CA GLY A 283 -3.64 -24.88 13.91
C GLY A 283 -4.05 -24.32 15.28
N VAL A 284 -4.95 -23.32 15.25
CA VAL A 284 -5.66 -22.81 16.43
C VAL A 284 -7.15 -23.02 16.21
N TYR A 285 -7.80 -23.71 17.11
CA TYR A 285 -9.15 -24.25 16.95
C TYR A 285 -10.05 -23.85 18.11
N SER A 286 -11.36 -23.80 17.89
CA SER A 286 -12.33 -23.70 18.97
C SER A 286 -12.32 -24.97 19.83
N ASN A 287 -12.41 -24.81 21.13
CA ASN A 287 -12.48 -25.92 22.10
C ASN A 287 -13.91 -26.52 22.13
N CYS A 288 -14.29 -27.13 21.03
CA CYS A 288 -15.56 -27.85 20.86
C CYS A 288 -15.41 -28.97 19.84
N ALA A 289 -16.33 -29.91 19.82
CA ALA A 289 -16.37 -30.95 18.79
C ALA A 289 -16.44 -30.32 17.37
N PRO A 290 -15.76 -30.87 16.38
CA PRO A 290 -14.94 -32.10 16.41
C PRO A 290 -13.50 -31.88 16.89
N TYR A 291 -13.09 -30.63 17.11
CA TYR A 291 -11.67 -30.36 17.40
C TYR A 291 -11.27 -30.80 18.79
N SER A 292 -12.13 -30.67 19.81
CA SER A 292 -11.86 -31.14 21.18
C SER A 292 -11.57 -32.63 21.28
N ASP A 293 -12.14 -33.40 20.35
CA ASP A 293 -12.00 -34.86 20.32
C ASP A 293 -10.77 -35.32 19.53
N PHE A 294 -10.13 -34.42 18.81
CA PHE A 294 -9.10 -34.74 17.84
C PHE A 294 -7.76 -34.03 18.11
N ILE A 295 -7.82 -32.86 18.76
CA ILE A 295 -6.63 -32.05 19.05
C ILE A 295 -6.19 -32.30 20.49
N GLU A 296 -4.92 -32.65 20.65
CA GLU A 296 -4.24 -32.66 21.94
C GLU A 296 -3.63 -31.29 22.21
N GLN A 297 -4.16 -30.64 23.27
CA GLN A 297 -3.84 -29.26 23.64
C GLN A 297 -2.34 -29.01 23.78
N ASN A 298 -1.80 -28.05 23.02
CA ASN A 298 -0.37 -27.69 22.98
C ASN A 298 0.57 -28.84 22.56
N ILE A 299 0.07 -29.90 21.94
CA ILE A 299 0.84 -30.99 21.36
C ILE A 299 0.74 -30.93 19.84
N ASN A 300 -0.41 -31.18 19.25
CA ASN A 300 -0.65 -31.15 17.81
C ASN A 300 -1.52 -29.97 17.32
N GLY A 301 -1.84 -29.03 18.21
CA GLY A 301 -2.61 -27.83 17.96
C GLY A 301 -2.91 -27.05 19.22
N VAL A 302 -3.66 -26.00 19.11
CA VAL A 302 -4.12 -25.18 20.26
C VAL A 302 -5.62 -25.09 20.26
N LEU A 303 -6.25 -25.48 21.36
CA LEU A 303 -7.70 -25.38 21.61
C LEU A 303 -7.99 -24.15 22.46
N LEU A 304 -8.94 -23.33 22.04
CA LEU A 304 -9.38 -22.13 22.75
C LEU A 304 -10.90 -22.03 22.81
N ASN A 305 -11.45 -21.61 23.92
CA ASN A 305 -12.82 -21.14 23.96
C ASN A 305 -12.96 -19.90 23.07
N ASN A 306 -14.16 -19.63 22.54
CA ASN A 306 -14.44 -18.49 21.66
C ASN A 306 -14.49 -17.16 22.42
N ASP A 307 -13.36 -16.80 23.03
CA ASP A 307 -13.08 -15.56 23.72
C ASP A 307 -12.05 -14.78 22.89
N PRO A 308 -12.41 -13.65 22.28
CA PRO A 308 -11.54 -12.90 21.41
C PRO A 308 -10.19 -12.55 22.05
N GLN A 309 -10.17 -12.16 23.34
CA GLN A 309 -8.93 -11.79 24.00
C GLN A 309 -7.97 -12.97 24.14
N LYS A 310 -8.48 -14.16 24.48
CA LYS A 310 -7.64 -15.38 24.54
C LYS A 310 -7.06 -15.77 23.20
N TRP A 311 -7.82 -15.56 22.12
CA TRP A 311 -7.31 -15.77 20.77
C TRP A 311 -6.23 -14.76 20.42
N ILE A 312 -6.42 -13.48 20.72
CA ILE A 312 -5.44 -12.42 20.50
C ILE A 312 -4.12 -12.75 21.22
N ASP A 313 -4.18 -13.08 22.51
CA ASP A 313 -3.01 -13.37 23.34
C ASP A 313 -2.25 -14.60 22.81
N THR A 314 -2.98 -15.67 22.50
CA THR A 314 -2.38 -16.90 21.97
C THR A 314 -1.76 -16.72 20.59
N LEU A 315 -2.45 -16.02 19.70
CA LEU A 315 -1.94 -15.73 18.35
C LEU A 315 -0.71 -14.83 18.41
N SER A 316 -0.72 -13.81 19.28
CA SER A 316 0.44 -12.94 19.50
C SER A 316 1.66 -13.72 20.03
N LEU A 317 1.44 -14.67 20.94
CA LEU A 317 2.48 -15.56 21.41
C LEU A 317 3.02 -16.46 20.28
N LEU A 318 2.14 -17.05 19.48
CA LEU A 318 2.53 -17.88 18.34
C LEU A 318 3.25 -17.07 17.26
N VAL A 319 2.85 -15.83 16.99
CA VAL A 319 3.55 -14.94 16.06
C VAL A 319 4.98 -14.67 16.53
N ASN A 320 5.19 -14.50 17.82
CA ASN A 320 6.49 -14.21 18.41
C ASN A 320 7.38 -15.45 18.64
N SER A 321 6.84 -16.66 18.52
CA SER A 321 7.60 -17.91 18.77
C SER A 321 7.63 -18.84 17.57
N GLY A 322 8.61 -18.65 16.69
CA GLY A 322 8.83 -19.54 15.54
C GLY A 322 9.06 -21.00 15.94
N GLN A 323 9.79 -21.23 17.03
CA GLN A 323 10.05 -22.57 17.54
C GLN A 323 8.76 -23.27 17.96
N LYS A 324 7.88 -22.57 18.71
CA LYS A 324 6.61 -23.16 19.17
C LYS A 324 5.72 -23.51 17.97
N ARG A 325 5.63 -22.61 16.96
CA ARG A 325 4.89 -22.93 15.72
C ARG A 325 5.43 -24.21 15.06
N GLN A 326 6.74 -24.28 14.89
CA GLN A 326 7.37 -25.42 14.22
C GLN A 326 7.16 -26.74 14.99
N THR A 327 7.31 -26.73 16.30
CA THR A 327 7.08 -27.92 17.14
C THR A 327 5.66 -28.44 16.99
N LEU A 328 4.66 -27.55 17.17
CA LEU A 328 3.24 -27.93 17.07
C LEU A 328 2.87 -28.43 15.66
N ALA A 329 3.38 -27.79 14.61
CA ALA A 329 3.13 -28.21 13.23
C ALA A 329 3.77 -29.57 12.91
N ASN A 330 4.98 -29.82 13.40
CA ASN A 330 5.65 -31.13 13.23
C ASN A 330 4.89 -32.24 13.97
N ASN A 331 4.49 -32.01 15.20
CA ASN A 331 3.71 -32.98 15.97
C ASN A 331 2.36 -33.27 15.30
N ALA A 332 1.68 -32.25 14.76
CA ALA A 332 0.45 -32.44 14.00
C ALA A 332 0.66 -33.32 12.76
N LYS A 333 1.80 -33.13 12.09
CA LYS A 333 2.19 -33.93 10.93
C LYS A 333 2.47 -35.39 11.34
N GLU A 334 3.23 -35.61 12.40
CA GLU A 334 3.54 -36.96 12.95
C GLU A 334 2.25 -37.66 13.37
N TYR A 335 1.35 -36.97 14.08
CA TYR A 335 0.03 -37.50 14.44
C TYR A 335 -0.76 -37.94 13.22
N THR A 336 -0.78 -37.11 12.16
CA THR A 336 -1.47 -37.47 10.91
C THR A 336 -0.93 -38.76 10.31
N TYR A 337 0.38 -38.92 10.26
CA TYR A 337 0.99 -40.16 9.72
C TYR A 337 0.71 -41.39 10.58
N SER A 338 0.62 -41.25 11.90
CA SER A 338 0.22 -42.36 12.78
C SER A 338 -1.20 -42.86 12.55
N LEU A 339 -2.09 -42.01 12.03
CA LEU A 339 -3.46 -42.38 11.68
C LEU A 339 -3.55 -43.11 10.32
N MET A 340 -2.51 -43.03 9.50
CA MET A 340 -2.45 -43.67 8.17
C MET A 340 -1.77 -45.05 8.21
N SER A 341 -1.13 -45.39 9.35
CA SER A 341 -0.46 -46.66 9.58
C SER A 341 -1.41 -47.69 10.18
#